data_9d0f538092c463c1d553c7f03f98dd36
#
_entry.id   9d0f538092c463c1d553c7f03f98dd36
#
_cell.length_a   1.000
_cell.length_b   1.000
_cell.length_c   1.000
_cell.angle_alpha   90.00
_cell.angle_beta   90.00
_cell.angle_gamma   90.00
#
_symmetry.space_group_name_H-M   'P 1'
#
loop_
_entity.id
_entity.type
_entity.pdbx_description
1 polymer ?
#
loop_
_entity_poly.entity_id
_entity_poly.type
_entity_poly.pdbx_seq_one_letter_code
_entity_poly.pdbx_strand_id
1 'polypeptide(L)'
;FRLFLQFAQQRLGVAPQKLTFEQIDAPLIAAFLEDLQTSRGISAGTRNLRLTAIRSFFRFASFEMPAHAAQIQRVLAIPNKRCSRTQIGFLTREEIDALLRSPDLRTRSGRRDHALMLLAVQTGLRLSEITGLCRRAVCLGTGAHVRVLGKGRKERSTPLTKATADVLRAWLREIESSDDAIVFPSARGARLS
;
A
#
# COMPACT_ATOMS: atom_id res chain seq x y z
N PHE A 1 -12.83 9.02 -9.63
CA PHE A 1 -13.91 9.74 -10.36
C PHE A 1 -13.50 11.13 -10.84
N ARG A 2 -12.80 11.96 -10.04
CA ARG A 2 -12.43 13.33 -10.47
C ARG A 2 -11.82 13.38 -11.88
N LEU A 3 -10.83 12.53 -12.18
CA LEU A 3 -10.20 12.50 -13.50
C LEU A 3 -11.17 12.12 -14.63
N PHE A 4 -12.09 11.21 -14.35
CA PHE A 4 -13.12 10.82 -15.31
C PHE A 4 -14.09 11.96 -15.60
N LEU A 5 -14.54 12.67 -14.58
CA LEU A 5 -15.44 13.83 -14.74
C LEU A 5 -14.77 14.97 -15.53
N GLN A 6 -13.47 15.22 -15.26
CA GLN A 6 -12.70 16.20 -16.05
C GLN A 6 -12.61 15.81 -17.54
N PHE A 7 -12.32 14.52 -17.81
CA PHE A 7 -12.28 14.00 -19.18
C PHE A 7 -13.65 14.10 -19.86
N ALA A 8 -14.73 13.72 -19.17
CA ALA A 8 -16.10 13.79 -19.70
C ALA A 8 -16.48 15.24 -20.02
N GLN A 9 -16.15 16.19 -19.15
CA GLN A 9 -16.37 17.62 -19.38
C GLN A 9 -15.63 18.10 -20.65
N GLN A 10 -14.38 17.76 -20.80
CA GLN A 10 -13.60 18.13 -21.99
C GLN A 10 -14.17 17.50 -23.28
N ARG A 11 -14.61 16.25 -23.19
CA ARG A 11 -15.09 15.49 -24.35
C ARG A 11 -16.49 15.86 -24.79
N LEU A 12 -17.37 16.15 -23.84
CA LEU A 12 -18.79 16.41 -24.09
C LEU A 12 -19.16 17.90 -24.07
N GLY A 13 -18.26 18.76 -23.58
CA GLY A 13 -18.56 20.20 -23.38
C GLY A 13 -19.56 20.49 -22.27
N VAL A 14 -19.88 19.50 -21.42
CA VAL A 14 -20.92 19.57 -20.38
C VAL A 14 -20.28 19.61 -19.00
N ALA A 15 -20.67 20.55 -18.16
CA ALA A 15 -20.18 20.63 -16.80
C ALA A 15 -20.55 19.37 -16.00
N PRO A 16 -19.68 18.87 -15.08
CA PRO A 16 -19.91 17.62 -14.33
C PRO A 16 -21.27 17.54 -13.62
N GLN A 17 -21.80 18.68 -13.15
CA GLN A 17 -23.09 18.76 -12.47
C GLN A 17 -24.29 18.58 -13.41
N LYS A 18 -24.08 18.74 -14.72
CA LYS A 18 -25.11 18.59 -15.76
C LYS A 18 -24.98 17.28 -16.53
N LEU A 19 -23.98 16.45 -16.19
CA LEU A 19 -23.85 15.12 -16.81
C LEU A 19 -25.01 14.23 -16.40
N THR A 20 -25.70 13.66 -17.38
CA THR A 20 -26.76 12.67 -17.14
C THR A 20 -26.17 11.26 -17.13
N PHE A 21 -26.91 10.33 -16.55
CA PHE A 21 -26.46 8.92 -16.49
C PHE A 21 -26.31 8.31 -17.90
N GLU A 22 -27.20 8.65 -18.83
CA GLU A 22 -27.16 8.21 -20.23
C GLU A 22 -25.88 8.61 -20.94
N GLN A 23 -25.35 9.79 -20.64
CA GLN A 23 -24.10 10.29 -21.24
C GLN A 23 -22.85 9.55 -20.76
N ILE A 24 -22.93 8.86 -19.61
CA ILE A 24 -21.83 8.09 -19.06
C ILE A 24 -21.90 6.64 -19.55
N ASP A 25 -21.65 6.46 -20.83
CA ASP A 25 -21.79 5.17 -21.52
C ASP A 25 -20.44 4.41 -21.64
N ALA A 26 -20.52 3.17 -22.17
CA ALA A 26 -19.34 2.34 -22.35
C ALA A 26 -18.30 2.93 -23.33
N PRO A 27 -18.68 3.54 -24.48
CA PRO A 27 -17.78 4.25 -25.36
C PRO A 27 -17.01 5.39 -24.66
N LEU A 28 -17.67 6.25 -23.89
CA LEU A 28 -17.03 7.34 -23.17
C LEU A 28 -16.03 6.81 -22.13
N ILE A 29 -16.41 5.76 -21.40
CA ILE A 29 -15.52 5.13 -20.42
C ILE A 29 -14.30 4.49 -21.10
N ALA A 30 -14.51 3.80 -22.24
CA ALA A 30 -13.44 3.21 -23.00
C ALA A 30 -12.45 4.28 -23.49
N ALA A 31 -12.95 5.40 -24.05
CA ALA A 31 -12.15 6.53 -24.50
C ALA A 31 -11.35 7.16 -23.34
N PHE A 32 -11.96 7.32 -22.15
CA PHE A 32 -11.26 7.79 -20.96
C PHE A 32 -10.10 6.86 -20.55
N LEU A 33 -10.35 5.54 -20.56
CA LEU A 33 -9.33 4.57 -20.19
C LEU A 33 -8.17 4.52 -21.21
N GLU A 34 -8.44 4.83 -22.46
CA GLU A 34 -7.44 4.94 -23.52
C GLU A 34 -6.64 6.24 -23.40
N ASP A 35 -7.32 7.37 -23.19
CA ASP A 35 -6.67 8.66 -22.91
C ASP A 35 -5.70 8.58 -21.73
N LEU A 36 -6.08 7.92 -20.64
CA LEU A 36 -5.19 7.71 -19.52
C LEU A 36 -3.90 6.97 -19.90
N GLN A 37 -3.94 6.04 -20.86
CA GLN A 37 -2.76 5.33 -21.31
C GLN A 37 -1.92 6.13 -22.30
N THR A 38 -2.56 6.81 -23.25
CA THR A 38 -1.88 7.56 -24.33
C THR A 38 -1.34 8.89 -23.81
N SER A 39 -2.17 9.68 -23.10
CA SER A 39 -1.81 11.02 -22.66
C SER A 39 -1.02 11.04 -21.34
N ARG A 40 -1.23 10.05 -20.45
CA ARG A 40 -0.60 10.01 -19.13
C ARG A 40 0.35 8.83 -18.92
N GLY A 41 0.51 7.95 -19.90
CA GLY A 41 1.44 6.83 -19.83
C GLY A 41 1.18 5.83 -18.70
N ILE A 42 -0.07 5.71 -18.21
CA ILE A 42 -0.36 4.80 -17.09
C ILE A 42 -0.23 3.33 -17.52
N SER A 43 0.19 2.48 -16.58
CA SER A 43 0.27 1.02 -16.80
C SER A 43 -1.11 0.40 -17.00
N ALA A 44 -1.15 -0.78 -17.66
CA ALA A 44 -2.36 -1.58 -17.80
C ALA A 44 -2.99 -1.95 -16.43
N GLY A 45 -2.17 -2.17 -15.39
CA GLY A 45 -2.63 -2.41 -14.03
C GLY A 45 -3.37 -1.21 -13.45
N THR A 46 -2.81 -0.01 -13.60
CA THR A 46 -3.44 1.24 -13.13
C THR A 46 -4.73 1.52 -13.90
N ARG A 47 -4.75 1.29 -15.23
CA ARG A 47 -5.97 1.38 -16.04
C ARG A 47 -7.07 0.44 -15.51
N ASN A 48 -6.74 -0.82 -15.24
CA ASN A 48 -7.68 -1.81 -14.74
C ASN A 48 -8.21 -1.44 -13.34
N LEU A 49 -7.38 -0.86 -12.48
CA LEU A 49 -7.81 -0.34 -11.19
C LEU A 49 -8.85 0.79 -11.35
N ARG A 50 -8.65 1.70 -12.32
CA ARG A 50 -9.64 2.76 -12.63
C ARG A 50 -10.95 2.15 -13.15
N LEU A 51 -10.88 1.16 -14.04
CA LEU A 51 -12.04 0.43 -14.53
C LEU A 51 -12.78 -0.27 -13.39
N THR A 52 -12.07 -0.87 -12.44
CA THR A 52 -12.68 -1.51 -11.26
C THR A 52 -13.49 -0.51 -10.42
N ALA A 53 -12.98 0.70 -10.22
CA ALA A 53 -13.71 1.75 -9.50
C ALA A 53 -14.99 2.18 -10.25
N ILE A 54 -14.90 2.33 -11.59
CA ILE A 54 -16.08 2.64 -12.43
C ILE A 54 -17.10 1.51 -12.36
N ARG A 55 -16.69 0.26 -12.52
CA ARG A 55 -17.59 -0.90 -12.42
C ARG A 55 -18.25 -1.01 -11.05
N SER A 56 -17.56 -0.66 -9.97
CA SER A 56 -18.15 -0.66 -8.62
C SER A 56 -19.31 0.33 -8.53
N PHE A 57 -19.15 1.53 -9.12
CA PHE A 57 -20.26 2.49 -9.22
C PHE A 57 -21.43 1.95 -10.05
N PHE A 58 -21.17 1.38 -11.23
CA PHE A 58 -22.24 0.85 -12.08
C PHE A 58 -22.93 -0.37 -11.48
N ARG A 59 -22.23 -1.20 -10.70
CA ARG A 59 -22.87 -2.26 -9.91
C ARG A 59 -23.84 -1.70 -8.87
N PHE A 60 -23.45 -0.65 -8.16
CA PHE A 60 -24.35 0.04 -7.25
C PHE A 60 -25.54 0.64 -8.01
N ALA A 61 -25.30 1.35 -9.10
CA ALA A 61 -26.33 1.95 -9.94
C ALA A 61 -27.34 0.91 -10.50
N SER A 62 -26.93 -0.35 -10.69
CA SER A 62 -27.83 -1.39 -11.19
C SER A 62 -28.99 -1.71 -10.25
N PHE A 63 -28.83 -1.45 -8.95
CA PHE A 63 -29.91 -1.61 -7.96
C PHE A 63 -30.85 -0.39 -7.92
N GLU A 64 -30.30 0.80 -8.16
CA GLU A 64 -31.05 2.06 -8.05
C GLU A 64 -31.74 2.46 -9.38
N MET A 65 -31.22 1.99 -10.51
CA MET A 65 -31.62 2.47 -11.84
C MET A 65 -31.88 1.31 -12.82
N PRO A 66 -32.87 0.45 -12.57
CA PRO A 66 -33.18 -0.73 -13.41
C PRO A 66 -33.52 -0.37 -14.86
N ALA A 67 -34.05 0.83 -15.12
CA ALA A 67 -34.33 1.32 -16.47
C ALA A 67 -33.08 1.43 -17.37
N HIS A 68 -31.89 1.55 -16.78
CA HIS A 68 -30.60 1.64 -17.48
C HIS A 68 -29.83 0.32 -17.54
N ALA A 69 -30.47 -0.82 -17.27
CA ALA A 69 -29.83 -2.13 -17.17
C ALA A 69 -28.94 -2.46 -18.39
N ALA A 70 -29.43 -2.19 -19.61
CA ALA A 70 -28.68 -2.46 -20.84
C ALA A 70 -27.38 -1.64 -20.93
N GLN A 71 -27.41 -0.37 -20.57
CA GLN A 71 -26.23 0.51 -20.51
C GLN A 71 -25.24 0.03 -19.45
N ILE A 72 -25.74 -0.27 -18.26
CA ILE A 72 -24.93 -0.78 -17.14
C ILE A 72 -24.21 -2.06 -17.54
N GLN A 73 -24.90 -3.01 -18.16
CA GLN A 73 -24.29 -4.26 -18.61
C GLN A 73 -23.16 -4.02 -19.63
N ARG A 74 -23.32 -3.09 -20.57
CA ARG A 74 -22.27 -2.74 -21.52
C ARG A 74 -21.03 -2.19 -20.81
N VAL A 75 -21.20 -1.34 -19.80
CA VAL A 75 -20.06 -0.82 -19.00
C VAL A 75 -19.38 -1.94 -18.21
N LEU A 76 -20.16 -2.81 -17.57
CA LEU A 76 -19.63 -3.94 -16.81
C LEU A 76 -18.90 -4.95 -17.70
N ALA A 77 -19.24 -5.04 -18.97
CA ALA A 77 -18.61 -5.91 -19.95
C ALA A 77 -17.26 -5.38 -20.51
N ILE A 78 -16.87 -4.11 -20.27
CA ILE A 78 -15.59 -3.57 -20.75
C ILE A 78 -14.43 -4.45 -20.24
N PRO A 79 -13.57 -5.05 -21.09
CA PRO A 79 -12.58 -6.00 -20.63
C PRO A 79 -11.40 -5.34 -19.91
N ASN A 80 -10.78 -6.09 -18.99
CA ASN A 80 -9.50 -5.73 -18.44
C ASN A 80 -8.40 -5.93 -19.50
N LYS A 81 -7.39 -5.05 -19.52
CA LYS A 81 -6.15 -5.30 -20.29
C LYS A 81 -5.29 -6.34 -19.55
N ARG A 82 -4.64 -7.20 -20.33
CA ARG A 82 -3.66 -8.13 -19.75
C ARG A 82 -2.50 -7.35 -19.14
N CYS A 83 -2.13 -7.71 -17.92
CA CYS A 83 -0.98 -7.16 -17.22
C CYS A 83 0.07 -8.27 -17.10
N SER A 84 1.30 -7.99 -17.52
CA SER A 84 2.41 -8.83 -17.11
C SER A 84 2.62 -8.66 -15.60
N ARG A 85 2.57 -9.76 -14.86
CA ARG A 85 3.02 -9.75 -13.46
C ARG A 85 4.52 -10.03 -13.50
N THR A 86 5.32 -9.03 -13.15
CA THR A 86 6.73 -9.27 -12.89
C THR A 86 6.82 -10.23 -11.72
N GLN A 87 7.50 -11.35 -11.92
CA GLN A 87 7.80 -12.27 -10.84
C GLN A 87 8.70 -11.55 -9.85
N ILE A 88 8.27 -11.46 -8.58
CA ILE A 88 9.09 -10.88 -7.52
C ILE A 88 10.18 -11.90 -7.22
N GLY A 89 11.45 -11.50 -7.41
CA GLY A 89 12.59 -12.32 -6.99
C GLY A 89 12.63 -12.45 -5.46
N PHE A 90 13.03 -13.62 -5.00
CA PHE A 90 13.26 -13.86 -3.58
C PHE A 90 14.77 -13.78 -3.31
N LEU A 91 15.14 -13.18 -2.18
CA LEU A 91 16.52 -13.18 -1.70
C LEU A 91 16.87 -14.60 -1.20
N THR A 92 18.05 -15.08 -1.56
CA THR A 92 18.60 -16.30 -0.97
C THR A 92 19.01 -16.08 0.48
N ARG A 93 19.31 -17.16 1.18
CA ARG A 93 19.80 -17.07 2.57
C ARG A 93 21.09 -16.27 2.68
N GLU A 94 22.01 -16.51 1.76
CA GLU A 94 23.32 -15.84 1.67
C GLU A 94 23.17 -14.35 1.40
N GLU A 95 22.22 -13.97 0.53
CA GLU A 95 21.92 -12.56 0.24
C GLU A 95 21.31 -11.85 1.45
N ILE A 96 20.40 -12.52 2.18
CA ILE A 96 19.83 -11.98 3.41
C ILE A 96 20.91 -11.79 4.46
N ASP A 97 21.81 -12.78 4.65
CA ASP A 97 22.90 -12.71 5.61
C ASP A 97 23.90 -11.59 5.24
N ALA A 98 24.18 -11.39 3.94
CA ALA A 98 25.01 -10.28 3.47
C ALA A 98 24.35 -8.93 3.73
N LEU A 99 23.05 -8.82 3.47
CA LEU A 99 22.25 -7.61 3.73
C LEU A 99 22.27 -7.24 5.22
N LEU A 100 22.09 -8.22 6.12
CA LEU A 100 22.11 -8.00 7.56
C LEU A 100 23.49 -7.59 8.08
N ARG A 101 24.58 -7.98 7.40
CA ARG A 101 25.94 -7.58 7.74
C ARG A 101 26.37 -6.23 7.19
N SER A 102 25.62 -5.65 6.25
CA SER A 102 26.00 -4.42 5.55
C SER A 102 26.00 -3.16 6.42
N PRO A 103 25.15 -2.97 7.46
CA PRO A 103 25.16 -1.78 8.28
C PRO A 103 26.40 -1.66 9.16
N ASP A 104 27.01 -0.48 9.21
CA ASP A 104 28.12 -0.21 10.14
C ASP A 104 27.63 -0.05 11.58
N LEU A 105 27.75 -1.10 12.38
CA LEU A 105 27.29 -1.14 13.77
C LEU A 105 28.02 -0.14 14.70
N ARG A 106 29.11 0.48 14.26
CA ARG A 106 29.78 1.55 15.03
C ARG A 106 28.97 2.84 15.02
N THR A 107 28.13 3.03 14.01
CA THR A 107 27.26 4.20 13.89
C THR A 107 25.87 3.93 14.49
N ARG A 108 25.23 4.97 15.02
CA ARG A 108 23.85 4.87 15.53
C ARG A 108 22.87 4.50 14.41
N SER A 109 23.03 5.06 13.21
CA SER A 109 22.20 4.72 12.05
C SER A 109 22.38 3.26 11.64
N GLY A 110 23.60 2.75 11.62
CA GLY A 110 23.84 1.35 11.28
C GLY A 110 23.23 0.36 12.29
N ARG A 111 23.29 0.66 13.59
CA ARG A 111 22.62 -0.17 14.61
C ARG A 111 21.11 -0.13 14.47
N ARG A 112 20.51 1.05 14.16
CA ARG A 112 19.10 1.19 13.83
C ARG A 112 18.73 0.32 12.63
N ASP A 113 19.47 0.46 11.54
CA ASP A 113 19.17 -0.19 10.26
C ASP A 113 19.33 -1.72 10.37
N HIS A 114 20.33 -2.19 11.10
CA HIS A 114 20.49 -3.61 11.40
C HIS A 114 19.30 -4.16 12.20
N ALA A 115 18.87 -3.47 13.26
CA ALA A 115 17.74 -3.89 14.08
C ALA A 115 16.42 -3.89 13.26
N LEU A 116 16.23 -2.86 12.41
CA LEU A 116 15.08 -2.77 11.51
C LEU A 116 15.05 -3.90 10.51
N MET A 117 16.16 -4.17 9.81
CA MET A 117 16.24 -5.23 8.80
C MET A 117 16.08 -6.61 9.43
N LEU A 118 16.70 -6.85 10.59
CA LEU A 118 16.54 -8.13 11.30
C LEU A 118 15.10 -8.38 11.70
N LEU A 119 14.41 -7.34 12.20
CA LEU A 119 12.98 -7.42 12.52
C LEU A 119 12.15 -7.69 11.26
N ALA A 120 12.44 -7.00 10.15
CA ALA A 120 11.74 -7.18 8.88
C ALA A 120 11.86 -8.61 8.35
N VAL A 121 13.08 -9.13 8.31
CA VAL A 121 13.39 -10.49 7.82
C VAL A 121 12.70 -11.56 8.67
N GLN A 122 12.77 -11.41 9.99
CA GLN A 122 12.20 -12.40 10.90
C GLN A 122 10.68 -12.40 10.92
N THR A 123 10.04 -11.23 10.83
CA THR A 123 8.60 -11.09 11.09
C THR A 123 7.74 -10.95 9.84
N GLY A 124 8.32 -10.56 8.70
CA GLY A 124 7.58 -10.25 7.49
C GLY A 124 6.57 -9.10 7.65
N LEU A 125 6.78 -8.20 8.60
CA LEU A 125 5.93 -7.03 8.79
C LEU A 125 5.98 -6.11 7.58
N ARG A 126 4.88 -5.42 7.29
CA ARG A 126 4.86 -4.42 6.23
C ARG A 126 5.75 -3.24 6.57
N LEU A 127 6.33 -2.61 5.56
CA LEU A 127 7.18 -1.43 5.75
C LEU A 127 6.49 -0.37 6.63
N SER A 128 5.22 -0.09 6.37
CA SER A 128 4.44 0.87 7.16
C SER A 128 4.21 0.45 8.61
N GLU A 129 4.17 -0.83 8.90
CA GLU A 129 4.05 -1.37 10.27
C GLU A 129 5.37 -1.23 11.02
N ILE A 130 6.50 -1.52 10.35
CA ILE A 130 7.84 -1.39 10.94
C ILE A 130 8.19 0.08 11.18
N THR A 131 8.04 0.94 10.17
CA THR A 131 8.39 2.36 10.30
C THR A 131 7.48 3.14 11.23
N GLY A 132 6.27 2.64 11.48
CA GLY A 132 5.32 3.21 12.45
C GLY A 132 5.31 2.52 13.81
N LEU A 133 6.25 1.58 14.06
CA LEU A 133 6.29 0.83 15.32
C LEU A 133 6.67 1.74 16.48
N CYS A 134 5.83 1.78 17.52
CA CYS A 134 6.10 2.51 18.75
C CYS A 134 6.68 1.59 19.83
N ARG A 135 7.41 2.16 20.77
CA ARG A 135 8.06 1.42 21.85
C ARG A 135 7.09 0.54 22.65
N ARG A 136 5.90 1.02 23.00
CA ARG A 136 4.85 0.26 23.71
C ARG A 136 4.39 -1.02 22.98
N ALA A 137 4.62 -1.09 21.68
CA ALA A 137 4.25 -2.26 20.86
C ALA A 137 5.32 -3.36 20.86
N VAL A 138 6.49 -3.13 21.46
CA VAL A 138 7.62 -4.07 21.54
C VAL A 138 7.71 -4.64 22.93
N CYS A 139 7.35 -5.90 23.10
CA CYS A 139 7.40 -6.64 24.36
C CYS A 139 8.63 -7.55 24.35
N LEU A 140 9.62 -7.29 25.23
CA LEU A 140 10.91 -8.00 25.26
C LEU A 140 11.09 -8.89 26.52
N GLY A 141 10.03 -9.09 27.29
CA GLY A 141 10.00 -10.01 28.44
C GLY A 141 9.82 -11.49 28.02
N THR A 142 9.28 -12.29 28.93
CA THR A 142 8.88 -13.67 28.63
C THR A 142 7.86 -13.67 27.48
N GLY A 143 8.09 -14.47 26.43
CA GLY A 143 7.25 -14.46 25.23
C GLY A 143 7.45 -13.21 24.37
N ALA A 144 8.72 -12.83 24.13
CA ALA A 144 9.06 -11.63 23.34
C ALA A 144 8.30 -11.59 22.02
N HIS A 145 7.63 -10.45 21.74
CA HIS A 145 6.81 -10.25 20.55
C HIS A 145 6.66 -8.77 20.20
N VAL A 146 6.25 -8.48 18.99
CA VAL A 146 5.78 -7.16 18.56
C VAL A 146 4.29 -7.20 18.27
N ARG A 147 3.55 -6.18 18.72
CA ARG A 147 2.13 -5.97 18.43
C ARG A 147 1.97 -4.98 17.30
N VAL A 148 1.19 -5.30 16.29
CA VAL A 148 0.96 -4.43 15.14
C VAL A 148 -0.52 -4.39 14.79
N LEU A 149 -0.98 -3.21 14.38
CA LEU A 149 -2.32 -3.00 13.90
C LEU A 149 -2.35 -3.18 12.37
N GLY A 150 -2.93 -4.28 11.91
CA GLY A 150 -3.02 -4.61 10.48
C GLY A 150 -4.20 -3.96 9.78
N LYS A 151 -4.41 -4.35 8.51
CA LYS A 151 -5.55 -3.91 7.70
C LYS A 151 -6.88 -4.27 8.40
N GLY A 152 -7.79 -3.30 8.46
CA GLY A 152 -9.09 -3.47 9.12
C GLY A 152 -9.02 -3.35 10.65
N ARG A 153 -8.00 -2.69 11.20
CA ARG A 153 -7.77 -2.49 12.64
C ARG A 153 -7.67 -3.80 13.45
N LYS A 154 -7.26 -4.89 12.78
CA LYS A 154 -7.01 -6.15 13.47
C LYS A 154 -5.61 -6.12 14.07
N GLU A 155 -5.54 -6.23 15.39
CA GLU A 155 -4.27 -6.37 16.11
C GLU A 155 -3.75 -7.80 15.95
N ARG A 156 -2.42 -7.91 15.75
CA ARG A 156 -1.73 -9.21 15.78
C ARG A 156 -0.40 -9.09 16.50
N SER A 157 -0.04 -10.14 17.20
CA SER A 157 1.26 -10.28 17.84
C SER A 157 2.13 -11.22 17.01
N THR A 158 3.35 -10.78 16.72
CA THR A 158 4.33 -11.59 16.01
C THR A 158 5.48 -11.91 16.97
N PRO A 159 5.74 -13.20 17.25
CA PRO A 159 6.79 -13.60 18.19
C PRO A 159 8.17 -13.23 17.67
N LEU A 160 9.10 -12.96 18.59
CA LEU A 160 10.49 -12.65 18.29
C LEU A 160 11.40 -13.80 18.70
N THR A 161 12.42 -14.09 17.87
CA THR A 161 13.51 -14.98 18.28
C THR A 161 14.33 -14.29 19.36
N LYS A 162 15.04 -15.08 20.17
CA LYS A 162 15.95 -14.56 21.20
C LYS A 162 16.97 -13.58 20.60
N ALA A 163 17.59 -13.93 19.47
CA ALA A 163 18.57 -13.08 18.79
C ALA A 163 17.97 -11.71 18.39
N THR A 164 16.79 -11.69 17.79
CA THR A 164 16.11 -10.45 17.42
C THR A 164 15.71 -9.62 18.64
N ALA A 165 15.21 -10.28 19.68
CA ALA A 165 14.86 -9.61 20.94
C ALA A 165 16.08 -8.96 21.61
N ASP A 166 17.23 -9.60 21.57
CA ASP A 166 18.46 -9.08 22.16
C ASP A 166 18.98 -7.86 21.37
N VAL A 167 18.96 -7.90 20.04
CA VAL A 167 19.31 -6.77 19.19
C VAL A 167 18.35 -5.60 19.42
N LEU A 168 17.05 -5.85 19.45
CA LEU A 168 16.04 -4.82 19.73
C LEU A 168 16.22 -4.24 21.13
N ARG A 169 16.54 -5.06 22.13
CA ARG A 169 16.78 -4.60 23.51
C ARG A 169 17.99 -3.66 23.56
N ALA A 170 19.06 -3.99 22.85
CA ALA A 170 20.23 -3.13 22.76
C ALA A 170 19.87 -1.79 22.07
N TRP A 171 19.17 -1.85 20.93
CA TRP A 171 18.75 -0.66 20.20
C TRP A 171 17.80 0.24 21.00
N LEU A 172 16.82 -0.34 21.70
CA LEU A 172 15.85 0.42 22.49
C LEU A 172 16.47 1.20 23.68
N ARG A 173 17.68 0.88 24.08
CA ARG A 173 18.44 1.67 25.09
C ARG A 173 19.01 2.97 24.51
N GLU A 174 19.12 3.06 23.19
CA GLU A 174 19.70 4.22 22.49
C GLU A 174 18.63 5.25 22.06
N ILE A 175 17.36 4.92 22.20
CA ILE A 175 16.24 5.80 21.83
C ILE A 175 15.48 6.27 23.06
N GLU A 176 14.63 7.26 22.88
CA GLU A 176 13.77 7.80 23.91
C GLU A 176 12.94 6.70 24.59
N SER A 177 12.80 6.79 25.91
CA SER A 177 12.10 5.80 26.74
C SER A 177 10.57 5.96 26.77
N SER A 178 10.03 7.00 26.13
CA SER A 178 8.59 7.21 26.03
C SER A 178 7.89 6.05 25.29
N ASP A 179 6.74 5.63 25.78
CA ASP A 179 5.94 4.57 25.19
C ASP A 179 5.51 4.86 23.74
N ASP A 180 5.33 6.12 23.39
CA ASP A 180 4.96 6.58 22.05
C ASP A 180 6.16 6.83 21.14
N ALA A 181 7.40 6.73 21.67
CA ALA A 181 8.60 6.91 20.87
C ALA A 181 8.62 5.92 19.70
N ILE A 182 8.95 6.44 18.50
CA ILE A 182 9.13 5.62 17.29
C ILE A 182 10.36 4.75 17.47
N VAL A 183 10.23 3.44 17.25
CA VAL A 183 11.32 2.47 17.42
C VAL A 183 12.45 2.71 16.40
N PHE A 184 12.11 3.09 15.17
CA PHE A 184 13.09 3.34 14.12
C PHE A 184 12.96 4.79 13.61
N PRO A 185 13.48 5.78 14.37
CA PRO A 185 13.38 7.18 13.97
C PRO A 185 14.35 7.50 12.81
N SER A 186 13.96 8.46 11.98
CA SER A 186 14.88 9.11 11.03
C SER A 186 15.96 9.92 11.76
N ALA A 187 16.94 10.44 11.03
CA ALA A 187 17.94 11.34 11.60
C ALA A 187 17.34 12.60 12.27
N ARG A 188 16.12 12.99 11.87
CA ARG A 188 15.37 14.12 12.43
C ARG A 188 14.43 13.72 13.58
N GLY A 189 14.47 12.48 14.04
CA GLY A 189 13.58 11.96 15.10
C GLY A 189 12.17 11.56 14.65
N ALA A 190 11.79 11.86 13.41
CA ALA A 190 10.47 11.52 12.87
C ALA A 190 10.44 10.07 12.32
N ARG A 191 9.25 9.62 11.96
CA ARG A 191 9.07 8.34 11.26
C ARG A 191 9.89 8.29 9.96
N LEU A 192 10.45 7.12 9.63
CA LEU A 192 11.04 6.85 8.32
C LEU A 192 9.94 6.86 7.24
N SER A 193 10.23 7.51 6.11
CA SER A 193 9.33 7.61 4.94
C SER A 193 9.56 6.47 3.97
#